data_68b335745d12783a40e1dc9bdce0d2d3
#
_entry.id   68b335745d12783a40e1dc9bdce0d2d3
#
_cell.length_a   1.000
_cell.length_b   1.000
_cell.length_c   1.000
_cell.angle_alpha   90.00
_cell.angle_beta   90.00
_cell.angle_gamma   90.00
#
_symmetry.space_group_name_H-M   'P 1'
#
loop_
_entity.id
_entity.type
_entity.pdbx_description
1 polymer ?
#
loop_
_entity_poly.entity_id
_entity_poly.type
_entity_poly.pdbx_seq_one_letter_code
_entity_poly.pdbx_strand_id
1 'polypeptide(L)'
;LLAGEVHDMTGIDMSAGMVHEAKKNALAFGRRATFCKMNAQELLFSDAAFDAIVTRNLTWTLPDVMKAYREWHRVLKKGGIFLNFDSDYGRMTFAKTKNQSSVHASVAQEELDICNKIKDALRISTHQRPAWDGFYLESLGFKVEIQEDIAAIVHRDPAMQYDKIPLFALRAVKK
;
A
#
# COMPACT_ATOMS: atom_id res chain seq x y z
N LEU A 1 6.54 8.93 -10.17
CA LEU A 1 7.35 9.89 -9.40
C LEU A 1 8.72 9.30 -9.07
N LEU A 2 8.80 8.18 -8.32
CA LEU A 2 10.10 7.58 -7.92
C LEU A 2 10.96 7.15 -9.13
N ALA A 3 10.35 6.64 -10.20
CA ALA A 3 11.06 6.27 -11.44
C ALA A 3 11.64 7.47 -12.23
N GLY A 4 11.55 8.67 -11.71
CA GLY A 4 12.16 9.87 -12.30
C GLY A 4 13.57 10.15 -11.84
N GLU A 5 13.95 9.54 -10.74
CA GLU A 5 15.28 9.62 -10.15
C GLU A 5 16.18 8.47 -10.66
N VAL A 6 17.42 8.44 -10.20
CA VAL A 6 18.40 7.40 -10.61
C VAL A 6 18.17 6.13 -9.77
N HIS A 7 17.03 5.46 -10.01
CA HIS A 7 16.66 4.24 -9.29
C HIS A 7 16.20 3.16 -10.27
N ASP A 8 16.67 1.92 -10.04
CA ASP A 8 16.12 0.73 -10.67
C ASP A 8 14.81 0.36 -9.99
N MET A 9 13.71 0.60 -10.69
CA MET A 9 12.35 0.41 -10.14
C MET A 9 11.71 -0.85 -10.68
N THR A 10 11.17 -1.66 -9.77
CA THR A 10 10.29 -2.78 -10.11
C THR A 10 8.94 -2.59 -9.45
N GLY A 11 7.88 -2.49 -10.24
CA GLY A 11 6.50 -2.48 -9.78
C GLY A 11 5.85 -3.85 -9.95
N ILE A 12 5.07 -4.26 -8.97
CA ILE A 12 4.29 -5.50 -9.04
C ILE A 12 2.82 -5.25 -8.74
N ASP A 13 1.95 -6.02 -9.38
CA ASP A 13 0.53 -6.05 -9.11
C ASP A 13 -0.04 -7.44 -9.46
N MET A 14 -1.09 -7.89 -8.77
CA MET A 14 -1.81 -9.12 -9.11
C MET A 14 -2.64 -8.99 -10.39
N SER A 15 -3.09 -7.78 -10.72
CA SER A 15 -3.89 -7.48 -11.89
C SER A 15 -3.02 -7.27 -13.13
N ALA A 16 -3.21 -8.10 -14.14
CA ALA A 16 -2.54 -7.89 -15.43
C ALA A 16 -2.92 -6.55 -16.08
N GLY A 17 -4.16 -6.08 -15.87
CA GLY A 17 -4.63 -4.78 -16.34
C GLY A 17 -3.89 -3.63 -15.68
N MET A 18 -3.70 -3.69 -14.34
CA MET A 18 -2.93 -2.67 -13.61
C MET A 18 -1.45 -2.64 -14.05
N VAL A 19 -0.84 -3.81 -14.25
CA VAL A 19 0.52 -3.93 -14.80
C VAL A 19 0.60 -3.31 -16.19
N HIS A 20 -0.40 -3.55 -17.05
CA HIS A 20 -0.47 -2.96 -18.39
C HIS A 20 -0.54 -1.41 -18.33
N GLU A 21 -1.46 -0.88 -17.53
CA GLU A 21 -1.61 0.58 -17.37
C GLU A 21 -0.36 1.22 -16.74
N ALA A 22 0.29 0.56 -15.78
CA ALA A 22 1.54 1.03 -15.21
C ALA A 22 2.66 1.17 -16.26
N LYS A 23 2.80 0.16 -17.15
CA LYS A 23 3.75 0.21 -18.28
C LYS A 23 3.46 1.35 -19.23
N LYS A 24 2.19 1.52 -19.60
CA LYS A 24 1.73 2.59 -20.49
C LYS A 24 2.02 3.97 -19.90
N ASN A 25 1.70 4.16 -18.61
CA ASN A 25 1.95 5.41 -17.91
C ASN A 25 3.45 5.71 -17.79
N ALA A 26 4.27 4.73 -17.44
CA ALA A 26 5.72 4.91 -17.38
C ALA A 26 6.28 5.36 -18.73
N LEU A 27 5.85 4.73 -19.82
CA LEU A 27 6.24 5.11 -21.16
C LEU A 27 5.81 6.54 -21.52
N ALA A 28 4.55 6.90 -21.23
CA ALA A 28 3.99 8.21 -21.50
C ALA A 28 4.75 9.34 -20.77
N PHE A 29 5.27 9.05 -19.58
CA PHE A 29 6.08 9.99 -18.80
C PHE A 29 7.60 9.85 -19.03
N GLY A 30 8.02 9.07 -20.03
CA GLY A 30 9.45 8.85 -20.34
C GLY A 30 10.23 8.21 -19.19
N ARG A 31 9.57 7.38 -18.37
CA ARG A 31 10.17 6.73 -17.18
C ARG A 31 10.51 5.28 -17.48
N ARG A 32 11.67 4.82 -16.97
CA ARG A 32 12.10 3.44 -17.06
C ARG A 32 11.81 2.72 -15.74
N ALA A 33 10.99 1.66 -15.82
CA ALA A 33 10.72 0.77 -14.71
C ALA A 33 10.32 -0.60 -15.24
N THR A 34 10.61 -1.65 -14.49
CA THR A 34 10.14 -3.01 -14.76
C THR A 34 8.79 -3.21 -14.07
N PHE A 35 7.83 -3.84 -14.74
CA PHE A 35 6.52 -4.16 -14.15
C PHE A 35 6.18 -5.62 -14.39
N CYS A 36 5.82 -6.32 -13.31
CA CYS A 36 5.51 -7.75 -13.31
C CYS A 36 4.15 -8.03 -12.67
N LYS A 37 3.41 -8.99 -13.23
CA LYS A 37 2.28 -9.58 -12.51
C LYS A 37 2.83 -10.52 -11.44
N MET A 38 2.58 -10.21 -10.15
CA MET A 38 3.14 -10.97 -9.04
C MET A 38 2.30 -10.77 -7.77
N ASN A 39 2.26 -11.79 -6.91
CA ASN A 39 1.63 -11.72 -5.60
C ASN A 39 2.58 -11.06 -4.59
N ALA A 40 2.14 -9.97 -3.97
CA ALA A 40 2.93 -9.27 -2.95
C ALA A 40 3.20 -10.12 -1.68
N GLN A 41 2.43 -11.18 -1.48
CA GLN A 41 2.58 -12.12 -0.36
C GLN A 41 3.54 -13.29 -0.68
N GLU A 42 4.04 -13.37 -1.93
CA GLU A 42 4.89 -14.46 -2.40
C GLU A 42 5.76 -13.96 -3.54
N LEU A 43 6.92 -13.42 -3.17
CA LEU A 43 7.79 -12.72 -4.11
C LEU A 43 8.78 -13.70 -4.75
N LEU A 44 8.88 -13.63 -6.09
CA LEU A 44 9.82 -14.45 -6.88
C LEU A 44 11.22 -13.80 -6.97
N PHE A 45 11.55 -12.92 -6.03
CA PHE A 45 12.86 -12.29 -5.94
C PHE A 45 13.76 -13.02 -4.95
N SER A 46 15.07 -12.93 -5.17
CA SER A 46 16.08 -13.44 -4.23
C SER A 46 16.05 -12.68 -2.91
N ASP A 47 16.60 -13.29 -1.87
CA ASP A 47 16.85 -12.63 -0.59
C ASP A 47 17.75 -11.41 -0.80
N ALA A 48 17.53 -10.36 -0.02
CA ALA A 48 18.33 -9.14 -0.04
C ALA A 48 18.50 -8.52 -1.44
N ALA A 49 17.45 -8.55 -2.27
CA ALA A 49 17.48 -8.01 -3.63
C ALA A 49 17.27 -6.49 -3.67
N PHE A 50 16.55 -5.91 -2.69
CA PHE A 50 16.10 -4.53 -2.76
C PHE A 50 16.65 -3.66 -1.64
N ASP A 51 16.93 -2.39 -1.96
CA ASP A 51 17.31 -1.36 -0.99
C ASP A 51 16.07 -0.72 -0.34
N ALA A 52 14.94 -0.70 -1.07
CA ALA A 52 13.70 -0.15 -0.56
C ALA A 52 12.46 -0.86 -1.15
N ILE A 53 11.41 -0.93 -0.35
CA ILE A 53 10.05 -1.33 -0.77
C ILE A 53 9.11 -0.19 -0.40
N VAL A 54 8.21 0.17 -1.32
CA VAL A 54 7.19 1.18 -1.09
C VAL A 54 5.83 0.59 -1.43
N THR A 55 4.88 0.73 -0.51
CA THR A 55 3.49 0.34 -0.72
C THR A 55 2.55 1.50 -0.40
N ARG A 56 1.42 1.54 -1.10
CA ARG A 56 0.35 2.52 -0.83
C ARG A 56 -1.00 1.85 -1.01
N ASN A 57 -1.88 1.99 -0.01
CA ASN A 57 -3.24 1.44 -0.01
C ASN A 57 -3.27 -0.06 -0.38
N LEU A 58 -2.28 -0.83 0.10
CA LEU A 58 -2.14 -2.25 -0.24
C LEU A 58 -2.37 -3.15 0.96
N THR A 59 -1.77 -2.84 2.10
CA THR A 59 -1.67 -3.80 3.21
C THR A 59 -3.02 -4.13 3.83
N TRP A 60 -3.98 -3.21 3.78
CA TRP A 60 -5.34 -3.43 4.25
C TRP A 60 -6.16 -4.39 3.35
N THR A 61 -5.70 -4.69 2.13
CA THR A 61 -6.38 -5.57 1.17
C THR A 61 -5.82 -6.99 1.12
N LEU A 62 -4.71 -7.25 1.81
CA LEU A 62 -4.01 -8.53 1.70
C LEU A 62 -4.66 -9.61 2.58
N PRO A 63 -4.97 -10.79 2.02
CA PRO A 63 -5.47 -11.94 2.79
C PRO A 63 -4.56 -12.36 3.96
N ASP A 64 -3.25 -12.36 3.76
CA ASP A 64 -2.24 -12.63 4.78
C ASP A 64 -1.14 -11.55 4.76
N VAL A 65 -1.40 -10.43 5.41
CA VAL A 65 -0.44 -9.33 5.52
C VAL A 65 0.83 -9.74 6.27
N MET A 66 0.75 -10.69 7.21
CA MET A 66 1.92 -11.20 7.92
C MET A 66 2.85 -11.98 6.99
N LYS A 67 2.30 -12.75 6.04
CA LYS A 67 3.10 -13.40 5.00
C LYS A 67 3.79 -12.35 4.12
N ALA A 68 3.08 -11.29 3.72
CA ALA A 68 3.66 -10.21 2.95
C ALA A 68 4.83 -9.52 3.69
N TYR A 69 4.66 -9.18 4.96
CA TYR A 69 5.71 -8.55 5.76
C TYR A 69 6.96 -9.44 5.91
N ARG A 70 6.80 -10.77 6.06
CA ARG A 70 7.92 -11.71 6.07
C ARG A 70 8.65 -11.75 4.72
N GLU A 71 7.91 -11.78 3.61
CA GLU A 71 8.48 -11.75 2.26
C GLU A 71 9.23 -10.45 2.00
N TRP A 72 8.65 -9.31 2.38
CA TRP A 72 9.30 -8.01 2.23
C TRP A 72 10.55 -7.89 3.10
N HIS A 73 10.51 -8.43 4.31
CA HIS A 73 11.72 -8.55 5.13
C HIS A 73 12.77 -9.42 4.43
N ARG A 74 12.40 -10.57 3.87
CA ARG A 74 13.33 -11.48 3.17
C ARG A 74 14.05 -10.79 2.02
N VAL A 75 13.31 -10.12 1.14
CA VAL A 75 13.88 -9.51 -0.07
C VAL A 75 14.57 -8.17 0.15
N LEU A 76 14.37 -7.51 1.30
CA LEU A 76 15.12 -6.31 1.65
C LEU A 76 16.54 -6.66 2.10
N LYS A 77 17.50 -5.87 1.67
CA LYS A 77 18.88 -5.87 2.18
C LYS A 77 18.90 -5.47 3.66
N LYS A 78 19.95 -5.82 4.37
CA LYS A 78 20.24 -5.25 5.70
C LYS A 78 20.40 -3.73 5.56
N GLY A 79 19.76 -2.95 6.44
CA GLY A 79 19.64 -1.50 6.33
C GLY A 79 18.60 -1.03 5.29
N GLY A 80 18.00 -1.95 4.54
CA GLY A 80 16.95 -1.63 3.58
C GLY A 80 15.68 -1.11 4.24
N ILE A 81 14.88 -0.33 3.50
CA ILE A 81 13.77 0.45 4.03
C ILE A 81 12.45 -0.07 3.45
N PHE A 82 11.48 -0.31 4.30
CA PHE A 82 10.09 -0.49 3.92
C PHE A 82 9.30 0.78 4.28
N LEU A 83 8.60 1.35 3.28
CA LEU A 83 7.69 2.48 3.44
C LEU A 83 6.27 2.03 3.11
N ASN A 84 5.36 2.19 4.06
CA ASN A 84 3.93 1.92 3.85
C ASN A 84 3.10 3.19 4.10
N PHE A 85 2.28 3.54 3.12
CA PHE A 85 1.30 4.61 3.18
C PHE A 85 -0.09 3.98 3.12
N ASP A 86 -0.82 3.94 4.23
CA ASP A 86 -2.08 3.22 4.31
C ASP A 86 -3.03 3.87 5.34
N SER A 87 -4.23 3.34 5.45
CA SER A 87 -5.25 3.78 6.42
C SER A 87 -5.86 2.58 7.14
N ASP A 88 -6.49 2.82 8.30
CA ASP A 88 -7.21 1.78 9.05
C ASP A 88 -8.62 1.57 8.49
N TYR A 89 -8.68 1.11 7.23
CA TYR A 89 -9.96 0.85 6.54
C TYR A 89 -10.79 -0.25 7.23
N GLY A 90 -10.18 -1.11 8.02
CA GLY A 90 -10.88 -2.17 8.76
C GLY A 90 -11.96 -1.64 9.70
N ARG A 91 -11.80 -0.41 10.18
CA ARG A 91 -12.72 0.23 11.14
C ARG A 91 -13.81 1.08 10.52
N MET A 92 -13.87 1.17 9.20
CA MET A 92 -14.87 1.96 8.51
C MET A 92 -15.84 1.11 7.71
N THR A 93 -16.97 1.73 7.38
CA THR A 93 -17.95 1.16 6.44
C THR A 93 -17.96 1.99 5.17
N PHE A 94 -17.70 1.36 4.03
CA PHE A 94 -17.88 2.00 2.74
C PHE A 94 -19.37 2.16 2.47
N ALA A 95 -19.81 3.40 2.29
CA ALA A 95 -21.21 3.72 2.03
C ALA A 95 -21.31 4.92 1.08
N LYS A 96 -22.38 4.98 0.30
CA LYS A 96 -22.70 6.19 -0.45
C LYS A 96 -22.94 7.36 0.52
N THR A 97 -22.26 8.44 0.28
CA THR A 97 -22.53 9.70 0.97
C THR A 97 -23.42 10.57 0.09
N LYS A 98 -24.30 11.36 0.71
CA LYS A 98 -25.12 12.36 0.00
C LYS A 98 -24.27 13.49 -0.61
N ASN A 99 -23.00 13.56 -0.25
CA ASN A 99 -22.07 14.55 -0.74
C ASN A 99 -21.49 14.10 -2.08
N GLN A 100 -21.84 14.79 -3.16
CA GLN A 100 -21.34 14.53 -4.54
C GLN A 100 -19.82 14.68 -4.68
N SER A 101 -19.14 15.29 -3.73
CA SER A 101 -17.67 15.44 -3.70
C SER A 101 -16.94 14.27 -3.00
N SER A 102 -17.62 13.17 -2.67
CA SER A 102 -16.98 11.98 -2.12
C SER A 102 -16.27 11.19 -3.22
N VAL A 103 -15.09 10.65 -2.92
CA VAL A 103 -14.34 9.74 -3.82
C VAL A 103 -15.17 8.50 -4.24
N HIS A 104 -16.19 8.14 -3.46
CA HIS A 104 -17.09 7.01 -3.74
C HIS A 104 -18.42 7.43 -4.37
N ALA A 105 -18.60 8.70 -4.75
CA ALA A 105 -19.90 9.20 -5.27
C ALA A 105 -20.37 8.48 -6.55
N SER A 106 -19.43 8.08 -7.41
CA SER A 106 -19.70 7.37 -8.67
C SER A 106 -19.76 5.85 -8.53
N VAL A 107 -19.42 5.30 -7.36
CA VAL A 107 -19.39 3.85 -7.13
C VAL A 107 -20.80 3.33 -6.84
N ALA A 108 -21.21 2.20 -7.43
CA ALA A 108 -22.51 1.57 -7.14
C ALA A 108 -22.56 1.07 -5.69
N GLN A 109 -23.76 1.07 -5.07
CA GLN A 109 -23.90 0.61 -3.68
C GLN A 109 -23.50 -0.86 -3.54
N GLU A 110 -23.85 -1.67 -4.53
CA GLU A 110 -23.51 -3.10 -4.58
C GLU A 110 -21.99 -3.33 -4.56
N GLU A 111 -21.24 -2.48 -5.24
CA GLU A 111 -19.76 -2.54 -5.23
C GLU A 111 -19.19 -2.16 -3.86
N LEU A 112 -19.74 -1.14 -3.19
CA LEU A 112 -19.37 -0.78 -1.83
C LEU A 112 -19.69 -1.89 -0.82
N ASP A 113 -20.82 -2.57 -1.00
CA ASP A 113 -21.21 -3.72 -0.17
C ASP A 113 -20.25 -4.90 -0.36
N ILE A 114 -19.78 -5.13 -1.60
CA ILE A 114 -18.72 -6.13 -1.88
C ILE A 114 -17.42 -5.73 -1.20
N CYS A 115 -17.01 -4.47 -1.28
CA CYS A 115 -15.82 -3.97 -0.59
C CYS A 115 -15.91 -4.18 0.93
N ASN A 116 -17.08 -3.91 1.53
CA ASN A 116 -17.30 -4.16 2.96
C ASN A 116 -17.18 -5.65 3.29
N LYS A 117 -17.81 -6.54 2.52
CA LYS A 117 -17.72 -8.00 2.73
C LYS A 117 -16.29 -8.50 2.63
N ILE A 118 -15.52 -8.04 1.64
CA ILE A 118 -14.10 -8.41 1.49
C ILE A 118 -13.32 -7.92 2.71
N LYS A 119 -13.44 -6.64 3.04
CA LYS A 119 -12.77 -6.03 4.19
C LYS A 119 -13.06 -6.79 5.49
N ASP A 120 -14.32 -7.09 5.77
CA ASP A 120 -14.75 -7.77 7.00
C ASP A 120 -14.24 -9.22 7.08
N ALA A 121 -13.96 -9.85 5.94
CA ALA A 121 -13.37 -11.19 5.87
C ALA A 121 -11.84 -11.19 6.10
N LEU A 122 -11.17 -10.04 6.03
CA LEU A 122 -9.72 -9.94 6.17
C LEU A 122 -9.30 -9.85 7.64
N ARG A 123 -8.34 -10.68 8.06
CA ARG A 123 -7.80 -10.66 9.43
C ARG A 123 -7.21 -9.32 9.82
N ILE A 124 -6.60 -8.59 8.89
CA ILE A 124 -6.02 -7.27 9.15
C ILE A 124 -7.06 -6.27 9.67
N SER A 125 -8.32 -6.40 9.26
CA SER A 125 -9.42 -5.53 9.68
C SER A 125 -9.80 -5.68 11.16
N THR A 126 -9.35 -6.74 11.84
CA THR A 126 -9.56 -6.93 13.28
C THR A 126 -8.50 -6.24 14.14
N HIS A 127 -7.43 -5.75 13.53
CA HIS A 127 -6.30 -5.12 14.22
C HIS A 127 -6.41 -3.59 14.20
N GLN A 128 -5.89 -2.96 15.26
CA GLN A 128 -5.78 -1.50 15.33
C GLN A 128 -4.51 -1.05 14.60
N ARG A 129 -4.69 -0.44 13.47
CA ARG A 129 -3.60 0.07 12.63
C ARG A 129 -3.37 1.58 12.88
N PRO A 130 -2.15 2.06 12.74
CA PRO A 130 -0.90 1.38 12.36
C PRO A 130 -0.13 0.71 13.53
N ALA A 131 -0.63 0.79 14.75
CA ALA A 131 0.08 0.30 15.93
C ALA A 131 0.41 -1.21 15.84
N TRP A 132 -0.56 -2.01 15.38
CA TRP A 132 -0.36 -3.44 15.19
C TRP A 132 0.71 -3.75 14.13
N ASP A 133 0.72 -3.00 13.02
CA ASP A 133 1.73 -3.16 11.96
C ASP A 133 3.13 -2.91 12.52
N GLY A 134 3.28 -1.83 13.30
CA GLY A 134 4.55 -1.49 13.95
C GLY A 134 5.05 -2.61 14.84
N PHE A 135 4.19 -3.08 15.75
CA PHE A 135 4.52 -4.19 16.66
C PHE A 135 4.95 -5.46 15.90
N TYR A 136 4.20 -5.85 14.85
CA TYR A 136 4.52 -7.03 14.08
C TYR A 136 5.84 -6.89 13.31
N LEU A 137 6.07 -5.74 12.67
CA LEU A 137 7.33 -5.47 11.95
C LEU A 137 8.55 -5.44 12.89
N GLU A 138 8.40 -4.89 14.10
CA GLU A 138 9.46 -4.93 15.13
C GLU A 138 9.79 -6.36 15.53
N SER A 139 8.78 -7.24 15.65
CA SER A 139 8.98 -8.67 15.93
C SER A 139 9.75 -9.40 14.82
N LEU A 140 9.73 -8.89 13.59
CA LEU A 140 10.50 -9.39 12.45
C LEU A 140 11.94 -8.84 12.41
N GLY A 141 12.31 -7.91 13.31
CA GLY A 141 13.65 -7.32 13.37
C GLY A 141 13.78 -5.97 12.66
N PHE A 142 12.68 -5.31 12.34
CA PHE A 142 12.75 -3.93 11.87
C PHE A 142 12.92 -2.94 13.04
N LYS A 143 13.49 -1.77 12.74
CA LYS A 143 13.30 -0.54 13.53
C LYS A 143 12.17 0.25 12.87
N VAL A 144 11.09 0.52 13.61
CA VAL A 144 9.86 1.12 13.05
C VAL A 144 9.67 2.53 13.57
N GLU A 145 9.24 3.42 12.67
CA GLU A 145 8.81 4.80 12.93
C GLU A 145 7.42 4.97 12.30
N ILE A 146 6.46 5.51 13.05
CA ILE A 146 5.08 5.71 12.60
C ILE A 146 4.72 7.19 12.70
N GLN A 147 4.09 7.69 11.65
CA GLN A 147 3.40 8.97 11.62
C GLN A 147 1.92 8.71 11.36
N GLU A 148 1.08 8.93 12.37
CA GLU A 148 -0.32 8.50 12.39
C GLU A 148 -1.24 9.25 11.42
N ASP A 149 -0.93 10.52 11.13
CA ASP A 149 -1.67 11.30 10.14
C ASP A 149 -0.73 12.14 9.28
N ILE A 150 -0.69 11.82 8.00
CA ILE A 150 0.07 12.54 6.99
C ILE A 150 -0.83 13.23 5.96
N ALA A 151 -2.14 13.28 6.19
CA ALA A 151 -3.11 13.85 5.25
C ALA A 151 -2.73 15.29 4.85
N ALA A 152 -2.32 16.13 5.80
CA ALA A 152 -1.89 17.50 5.54
C ALA A 152 -0.64 17.59 4.63
N ILE A 153 0.17 16.54 4.58
CA ILE A 153 1.37 16.47 3.73
C ILE A 153 1.01 15.99 2.31
N VAL A 154 0.06 15.04 2.22
CA VAL A 154 -0.25 14.32 0.98
C VAL A 154 -1.43 14.95 0.23
N HIS A 155 -2.44 15.45 0.95
CA HIS A 155 -3.66 16.02 0.39
C HIS A 155 -3.47 17.48 0.01
N ARG A 156 -2.56 17.77 -0.91
CA ARG A 156 -2.18 19.13 -1.30
C ARG A 156 -2.76 19.59 -2.64
N ASP A 157 -3.22 18.67 -3.46
CA ASP A 157 -3.78 19.00 -4.76
C ASP A 157 -5.28 19.33 -4.61
N PRO A 158 -5.70 20.59 -4.78
CA PRO A 158 -7.09 20.99 -4.62
C PRO A 158 -8.02 20.41 -5.71
N ALA A 159 -7.45 19.92 -6.82
CA ALA A 159 -8.20 19.29 -7.89
C ALA A 159 -8.53 17.81 -7.60
N MET A 160 -7.88 17.21 -6.58
CA MET A 160 -8.09 15.83 -6.20
C MET A 160 -9.07 15.70 -5.04
N GLN A 161 -9.87 14.66 -5.08
CA GLN A 161 -10.72 14.26 -3.95
C GLN A 161 -9.98 13.24 -3.08
N TYR A 162 -10.10 13.39 -1.78
CA TYR A 162 -9.43 12.54 -0.80
C TYR A 162 -10.43 11.98 0.19
N ASP A 163 -10.19 10.75 0.66
CA ASP A 163 -10.91 10.19 1.77
C ASP A 163 -10.62 10.96 3.06
N LYS A 164 -11.62 11.03 3.95
CA LYS A 164 -11.46 11.67 5.27
C LYS A 164 -10.80 10.77 6.30
N ILE A 165 -10.38 9.57 5.91
CA ILE A 165 -9.75 8.62 6.81
C ILE A 165 -8.30 9.06 7.04
N PRO A 166 -7.82 9.05 8.29
CA PRO A 166 -6.43 9.34 8.58
C PRO A 166 -5.51 8.42 7.78
N LEU A 167 -4.61 9.02 7.03
CA LEU A 167 -3.58 8.32 6.27
C LEU A 167 -2.31 8.29 7.12
N PHE A 168 -1.83 7.11 7.47
CA PHE A 168 -0.57 6.96 8.18
C PHE A 168 0.60 6.66 7.24
N ALA A 169 1.79 7.03 7.68
CA ALA A 169 3.06 6.57 7.11
C ALA A 169 3.80 5.72 8.13
N LEU A 170 4.29 4.58 7.66
CA LEU A 170 5.14 3.70 8.43
C LEU A 170 6.47 3.53 7.70
N ARG A 171 7.56 3.79 8.40
CA ARG A 171 8.93 3.56 7.94
C ARG A 171 9.57 2.48 8.79
N ALA A 172 9.97 1.38 8.17
CA ALA A 172 10.63 0.27 8.84
C ALA A 172 12.01 0.02 8.22
N VAL A 173 13.06 -0.01 9.03
CA VAL A 173 14.44 -0.26 8.60
C VAL A 173 14.86 -1.64 9.08
N LYS A 174 15.27 -2.52 8.17
CA LYS A 174 15.75 -3.87 8.48
C LYS A 174 17.09 -3.80 9.21
N LYS A 175 17.18 -4.38 10.41
CA LYS A 175 18.42 -4.45 11.21
C LYS A 175 19.44 -5.45 10.66
#